data_201b2fbe855af6941abe4487b98accb4
#
_entry.id   201b2fbe855af6941abe4487b98accb4
#
_cell.length_a   1.000
_cell.length_b   1.000
_cell.length_c   1.000
_cell.angle_alpha   90.00
_cell.angle_beta   90.00
_cell.angle_gamma   90.00
#
_symmetry.space_group_name_H-M   'P 1'
#
loop_
_entity.id
_entity.type
_entity.pdbx_description
1 polymer ?
#
loop_
_entity_poly.entity_id
_entity_poly.type
_entity_poly.pdbx_seq_one_letter_code
_entity_poly.pdbx_strand_id
1 'polypeptide(L)'
;MKFLIGEALIGQGYEVAHVDLMIGTKDSPVGQAFANALSQLSAGHTPLLAVLRPNLITKPPAIIVPKVTVKDMHQAELIFGPAQAAVAKAIADAVEEGIIPKEEAENLVVIVSVFIHPKAKDKNKIYYYNYGATKLALKRAMTGFPDVDKVLWEKDRAFHPLVGRKLTKLWDPPYLQIAFDLTSLNEVINVMKQIPESDHIIYEVGTPLAKRYGAEVILKLREIKPDAFYVLDLKTLDVGKLEARMAADATANAIVISGLAPIKTIVEGIKEAEKTGIYSVVDMLGVDDPIRRLEKIRETGHMPNVVELHRAIDVEGFVPPPWHFAKEVKERFKVLVAVAGGIRPENVPEVMKAGADILIVGRAITRARDVEGAVRKFLRYMKPDTDQFRIMTDF
;
A
#
# COMPACT_ATOMS: atom_id res chain seq x y z
N MET A 1 -16.84 -27.47 15.62
CA MET A 1 -16.24 -27.73 14.28
C MET A 1 -15.23 -26.62 14.01
N LYS A 2 -13.93 -26.95 13.99
CA LYS A 2 -12.89 -25.95 13.72
C LYS A 2 -12.57 -25.91 12.22
N PHE A 3 -12.47 -24.71 11.67
CA PHE A 3 -11.93 -24.44 10.33
C PHE A 3 -11.07 -23.17 10.45
N LEU A 4 -9.77 -23.37 10.54
CA LEU A 4 -8.81 -22.30 10.77
C LEU A 4 -7.81 -22.26 9.62
N ILE A 5 -7.37 -21.07 9.24
CA ILE A 5 -6.43 -20.83 8.16
C ILE A 5 -5.24 -20.05 8.70
N GLY A 6 -4.05 -20.43 8.26
CA GLY A 6 -2.83 -19.69 8.54
C GLY A 6 -1.96 -19.59 7.30
N GLU A 7 -1.27 -18.48 7.18
CA GLU A 7 -0.35 -18.20 6.09
C GLU A 7 0.96 -17.68 6.67
N ALA A 8 2.09 -18.06 6.06
CA ALA A 8 3.39 -17.46 6.38
C ALA A 8 4.37 -17.57 5.22
N LEU A 9 5.17 -16.51 5.05
CA LEU A 9 6.28 -16.46 4.11
C LEU A 9 7.56 -16.22 4.90
N ILE A 10 8.56 -17.09 4.75
CA ILE A 10 9.86 -16.99 5.44
C ILE A 10 11.00 -17.23 4.46
N GLY A 11 12.08 -16.49 4.66
CA GLY A 11 13.28 -16.59 3.85
C GLY A 11 13.26 -15.66 2.64
N GLN A 12 14.28 -15.81 1.80
CA GLN A 12 14.48 -14.99 0.59
C GLN A 12 15.22 -15.80 -0.49
N GLY A 13 15.22 -15.27 -1.71
CA GLY A 13 15.83 -15.94 -2.85
C GLY A 13 14.99 -17.11 -3.34
N TYR A 14 15.65 -18.10 -3.93
CA TYR A 14 14.97 -19.27 -4.49
C TYR A 14 14.53 -20.29 -3.42
N GLU A 15 15.09 -20.23 -2.24
CA GLU A 15 14.76 -21.11 -1.11
C GLU A 15 13.62 -20.58 -0.23
N VAL A 16 13.03 -19.43 -0.57
CA VAL A 16 11.89 -18.85 0.15
C VAL A 16 10.78 -19.90 0.33
N ALA A 17 10.25 -19.98 1.55
CA ALA A 17 9.12 -20.83 1.87
C ALA A 17 7.85 -20.00 2.02
N HIS A 18 6.83 -20.37 1.27
CA HIS A 18 5.49 -19.83 1.44
C HIS A 18 4.53 -20.97 1.76
N VAL A 19 3.99 -20.93 2.96
CA VAL A 19 3.11 -21.96 3.50
C VAL A 19 1.71 -21.37 3.69
N ASP A 20 0.71 -22.01 3.09
CA ASP A 20 -0.69 -21.86 3.48
C ASP A 20 -1.13 -23.15 4.14
N LEU A 21 -1.84 -23.05 5.24
CA LEU A 21 -2.38 -24.26 5.86
C LEU A 21 -3.82 -24.07 6.32
N MET A 22 -4.50 -25.19 6.38
CA MET A 22 -5.80 -25.33 7.02
C MET A 22 -5.68 -26.35 8.15
N ILE A 23 -6.25 -26.04 9.30
CA ILE A 23 -6.37 -26.96 10.43
C ILE A 23 -7.81 -27.01 10.89
N GLY A 24 -8.33 -28.20 11.13
CA GLY A 24 -9.71 -28.39 11.55
C GLY A 24 -9.97 -29.78 12.09
N THR A 25 -11.18 -29.98 12.63
CA THR A 25 -11.60 -31.30 13.13
C THR A 25 -11.87 -32.28 11.97
N LYS A 26 -11.77 -33.57 12.24
CA LYS A 26 -12.01 -34.62 11.24
C LYS A 26 -13.39 -34.56 10.59
N ASP A 27 -14.39 -34.04 11.30
CA ASP A 27 -15.77 -33.83 10.84
C ASP A 27 -16.03 -32.46 10.20
N SER A 28 -15.00 -31.65 10.03
CA SER A 28 -15.05 -30.32 9.39
C SER A 28 -14.82 -30.39 7.87
N PRO A 29 -15.02 -29.29 7.13
CA PRO A 29 -14.59 -29.21 5.74
C PRO A 29 -13.11 -29.55 5.51
N VAL A 30 -12.25 -29.26 6.49
CA VAL A 30 -10.80 -29.64 6.43
C VAL A 30 -10.64 -31.13 6.48
N GLY A 31 -11.40 -31.83 7.34
CA GLY A 31 -11.39 -33.30 7.41
C GLY A 31 -11.87 -33.98 6.13
N GLN A 32 -12.90 -33.43 5.50
CA GLN A 32 -13.38 -33.92 4.20
C GLN A 32 -12.33 -33.71 3.09
N ALA A 33 -11.74 -32.50 3.04
CA ALA A 33 -10.67 -32.18 2.08
C ALA A 33 -9.44 -33.06 2.28
N PHE A 34 -9.07 -33.34 3.53
CA PHE A 34 -7.96 -34.25 3.88
C PHE A 34 -8.21 -35.68 3.38
N ALA A 35 -9.39 -36.23 3.61
CA ALA A 35 -9.76 -37.56 3.15
C ALA A 35 -9.78 -37.64 1.61
N ASN A 36 -10.36 -36.64 0.95
CA ASN A 36 -10.40 -36.54 -0.51
C ASN A 36 -9.00 -36.44 -1.11
N ALA A 37 -8.11 -35.64 -0.52
CA ALA A 37 -6.76 -35.47 -1.00
C ALA A 37 -5.93 -36.78 -0.96
N LEU A 38 -6.16 -37.65 0.02
CA LEU A 38 -5.50 -38.96 0.08
C LEU A 38 -6.07 -39.99 -0.90
N SER A 39 -7.34 -39.85 -1.29
CA SER A 39 -8.03 -40.79 -2.19
C SER A 39 -8.04 -40.36 -3.66
N GLN A 40 -7.79 -39.09 -3.95
CA GLN A 40 -7.81 -38.52 -5.31
C GLN A 40 -6.42 -37.97 -5.67
N LEU A 41 -5.78 -38.62 -6.65
CA LEU A 41 -4.47 -38.19 -7.12
C LEU A 41 -4.61 -37.11 -8.20
N SER A 42 -3.84 -36.02 -8.04
CA SER A 42 -3.73 -34.96 -9.04
C SER A 42 -2.34 -34.94 -9.65
N ALA A 43 -2.23 -34.98 -10.95
CA ALA A 43 -0.96 -34.95 -11.65
C ALA A 43 -0.12 -33.72 -11.26
N GLY A 44 1.11 -33.95 -10.79
CA GLY A 44 2.03 -32.89 -10.36
C GLY A 44 1.69 -32.18 -9.03
N HIS A 45 0.58 -32.55 -8.38
CA HIS A 45 0.16 -31.99 -7.07
C HIS A 45 -0.27 -33.12 -6.09
N THR A 46 0.35 -34.29 -6.21
CA THR A 46 0.02 -35.44 -5.37
C THR A 46 0.31 -35.11 -3.90
N PRO A 47 -0.70 -35.19 -3.01
CA PRO A 47 -0.49 -35.02 -1.58
C PRO A 47 0.30 -36.16 -0.99
N LEU A 48 1.07 -35.86 0.05
CA LEU A 48 1.84 -36.85 0.82
C LEU A 48 1.60 -36.64 2.31
N LEU A 49 1.44 -37.75 3.06
CA LEU A 49 1.38 -37.68 4.50
C LEU A 49 2.72 -37.18 5.07
N ALA A 50 2.64 -36.23 6.00
CA ALA A 50 3.79 -35.76 6.73
C ALA A 50 4.20 -36.81 7.78
N VAL A 51 5.46 -37.23 7.75
CA VAL A 51 6.02 -38.22 8.65
C VAL A 51 7.29 -37.70 9.31
N LEU A 52 7.45 -37.92 10.61
CA LEU A 52 8.67 -37.62 11.33
C LEU A 52 9.82 -38.56 10.93
N ARG A 53 9.49 -39.80 10.63
CA ARG A 53 10.31 -40.84 10.03
C ARG A 53 9.42 -41.90 9.40
N PRO A 54 9.94 -42.80 8.58
CA PRO A 54 9.15 -43.94 8.08
C PRO A 54 8.35 -44.62 9.19
N ASN A 55 7.06 -44.86 8.93
CA ASN A 55 6.10 -45.49 9.85
C ASN A 55 5.75 -44.66 11.11
N LEU A 56 6.02 -43.34 11.10
CA LEU A 56 5.66 -42.45 12.19
C LEU A 56 5.06 -41.14 11.64
N ILE A 57 3.75 -41.11 11.46
CA ILE A 57 3.00 -39.95 11.07
C ILE A 57 2.94 -38.90 12.20
N THR A 58 2.66 -37.63 11.84
CA THR A 58 2.44 -36.58 12.84
C THR A 58 1.10 -36.76 13.56
N LYS A 59 0.99 -36.11 14.72
CA LYS A 59 -0.26 -35.87 15.44
C LYS A 59 -0.37 -34.36 15.74
N PRO A 60 -1.38 -33.66 15.16
CA PRO A 60 -2.41 -34.15 14.21
C PRO A 60 -1.84 -34.75 12.92
N PRO A 61 -2.56 -35.70 12.29
CA PRO A 61 -2.19 -36.15 10.96
C PRO A 61 -2.17 -34.99 9.99
N ALA A 62 -1.14 -34.93 9.15
CA ALA A 62 -0.99 -33.83 8.19
C ALA A 62 -0.66 -34.34 6.79
N ILE A 63 -1.11 -33.63 5.77
CA ILE A 63 -0.68 -33.81 4.38
C ILE A 63 0.03 -32.57 3.87
N ILE A 64 1.01 -32.78 3.01
CA ILE A 64 1.65 -31.74 2.23
C ILE A 64 1.07 -31.74 0.82
N VAL A 65 0.77 -30.55 0.31
CA VAL A 65 0.31 -30.33 -1.05
C VAL A 65 1.26 -29.33 -1.74
N PRO A 66 1.91 -29.72 -2.86
CA PRO A 66 2.74 -28.76 -3.61
C PRO A 66 1.90 -27.64 -4.22
N LYS A 67 2.28 -26.37 -4.01
CA LYS A 67 1.65 -25.20 -4.66
C LYS A 67 2.01 -25.07 -6.14
N VAL A 68 3.12 -25.65 -6.55
CA VAL A 68 3.58 -25.65 -7.94
C VAL A 68 3.55 -27.05 -8.50
N THR A 69 3.28 -27.17 -9.79
CA THR A 69 3.32 -28.49 -10.45
C THR A 69 4.72 -29.07 -10.38
N VAL A 70 4.85 -30.24 -9.77
CA VAL A 70 6.09 -31.02 -9.72
C VAL A 70 6.36 -31.59 -11.10
N LYS A 71 7.46 -31.18 -11.73
CA LYS A 71 7.78 -31.53 -13.14
C LYS A 71 8.86 -32.59 -13.25
N ASP A 72 9.69 -32.75 -12.24
CA ASP A 72 10.84 -33.66 -12.26
C ASP A 72 11.15 -34.24 -10.88
N MET A 73 12.04 -35.23 -10.83
CA MET A 73 12.43 -35.93 -9.61
C MET A 73 13.21 -35.04 -8.64
N HIS A 74 13.94 -34.03 -9.12
CA HIS A 74 14.65 -33.10 -8.26
C HIS A 74 13.67 -32.26 -7.46
N GLN A 75 12.63 -31.71 -8.08
CA GLN A 75 11.58 -30.98 -7.37
C GLN A 75 10.84 -31.89 -6.38
N ALA A 76 10.52 -33.11 -6.81
CA ALA A 76 9.90 -34.11 -5.91
C ALA A 76 10.77 -34.38 -4.66
N GLU A 77 12.08 -34.54 -4.83
CA GLU A 77 13.02 -34.74 -3.74
C GLU A 77 13.03 -33.56 -2.75
N LEU A 78 13.00 -32.32 -3.22
CA LEU A 78 12.99 -31.13 -2.38
C LEU A 78 11.69 -31.00 -1.56
N ILE A 79 10.56 -31.34 -2.18
CA ILE A 79 9.24 -31.25 -1.52
C ILE A 79 9.03 -32.40 -0.55
N PHE A 80 9.27 -33.63 -0.99
CA PHE A 80 9.01 -34.84 -0.19
C PHE A 80 10.17 -35.25 0.75
N GLY A 81 11.31 -34.57 0.62
CA GLY A 81 12.44 -34.67 1.52
C GLY A 81 12.45 -33.54 2.56
N PRO A 82 13.28 -32.50 2.36
CA PRO A 82 13.49 -31.45 3.38
C PRO A 82 12.23 -30.68 3.75
N ALA A 83 11.36 -30.33 2.80
CA ALA A 83 10.14 -29.59 3.13
C ALA A 83 9.15 -30.47 3.94
N GLN A 84 8.98 -31.73 3.55
CA GLN A 84 8.13 -32.67 4.29
C GLN A 84 8.63 -32.90 5.71
N ALA A 85 9.94 -33.12 5.88
CA ALA A 85 10.53 -33.29 7.20
C ALA A 85 10.37 -32.06 8.09
N ALA A 86 10.53 -30.87 7.50
CA ALA A 86 10.34 -29.59 8.16
C ALA A 86 8.89 -29.41 8.65
N VAL A 87 7.91 -29.67 7.79
CA VAL A 87 6.48 -29.59 8.13
C VAL A 87 6.14 -30.57 9.26
N ALA A 88 6.59 -31.84 9.16
CA ALA A 88 6.33 -32.83 10.18
C ALA A 88 6.90 -32.43 11.54
N LYS A 89 8.13 -31.93 11.56
CA LYS A 89 8.79 -31.45 12.80
C LYS A 89 8.07 -30.23 13.37
N ALA A 90 7.69 -29.25 12.53
CA ALA A 90 6.99 -28.05 12.97
C ALA A 90 5.64 -28.38 13.63
N ILE A 91 4.89 -29.35 13.11
CA ILE A 91 3.62 -29.79 13.69
C ILE A 91 3.85 -30.45 15.05
N ALA A 92 4.85 -31.35 15.16
CA ALA A 92 5.16 -31.99 16.42
C ALA A 92 5.57 -30.97 17.50
N ASP A 93 6.44 -30.03 17.16
CA ASP A 93 6.87 -28.97 18.07
C ASP A 93 5.71 -28.02 18.43
N ALA A 94 4.79 -27.73 17.50
CA ALA A 94 3.61 -26.94 17.79
C ALA A 94 2.68 -27.58 18.82
N VAL A 95 2.62 -28.91 18.88
CA VAL A 95 1.92 -29.65 19.95
C VAL A 95 2.71 -29.60 21.24
N GLU A 96 4.02 -29.84 21.19
CA GLU A 96 4.89 -29.81 22.37
C GLU A 96 4.86 -28.43 23.06
N GLU A 97 4.86 -27.37 22.30
CA GLU A 97 4.83 -25.99 22.78
C GLU A 97 3.40 -25.46 23.12
N GLY A 98 2.37 -26.28 22.91
CA GLY A 98 0.99 -25.93 23.23
C GLY A 98 0.31 -24.97 22.23
N ILE A 99 0.93 -24.71 21.08
CA ILE A 99 0.28 -23.97 19.97
C ILE A 99 -0.94 -24.76 19.49
N ILE A 100 -0.78 -26.08 19.34
CA ILE A 100 -1.89 -27.01 19.15
C ILE A 100 -2.11 -27.74 20.49
N PRO A 101 -3.30 -27.64 21.11
CA PRO A 101 -3.58 -28.35 22.33
C PRO A 101 -3.39 -29.87 22.17
N LYS A 102 -2.62 -30.47 23.06
CA LYS A 102 -2.26 -31.88 22.98
C LYS A 102 -3.50 -32.81 22.99
N GLU A 103 -4.50 -32.44 23.77
CA GLU A 103 -5.77 -33.14 23.90
C GLU A 103 -6.63 -33.09 22.60
N GLU A 104 -6.40 -32.10 21.74
CA GLU A 104 -7.09 -31.98 20.46
C GLU A 104 -6.34 -32.69 19.32
N ALA A 105 -5.06 -33.04 19.51
CA ALA A 105 -4.19 -33.54 18.43
C ALA A 105 -4.72 -34.82 17.74
N GLU A 106 -5.50 -35.62 18.43
CA GLU A 106 -6.12 -36.84 17.85
C GLU A 106 -7.39 -36.52 17.04
N ASN A 107 -8.03 -35.38 17.28
CA ASN A 107 -9.29 -34.98 16.62
C ASN A 107 -9.10 -34.01 15.45
N LEU A 108 -7.90 -33.43 15.33
CA LEU A 108 -7.56 -32.49 14.27
C LEU A 108 -6.86 -33.17 13.11
N VAL A 109 -6.95 -32.52 11.94
CA VAL A 109 -6.13 -32.80 10.75
C VAL A 109 -5.57 -31.49 10.20
N VAL A 110 -4.44 -31.56 9.50
CA VAL A 110 -3.77 -30.39 8.91
C VAL A 110 -3.50 -30.62 7.43
N ILE A 111 -3.82 -29.63 6.61
CA ILE A 111 -3.42 -29.60 5.19
C ILE A 111 -2.43 -28.46 5.05
N VAL A 112 -1.23 -28.75 4.58
CA VAL A 112 -0.15 -27.78 4.43
C VAL A 112 0.24 -27.67 2.96
N SER A 113 -0.07 -26.54 2.36
CA SER A 113 0.35 -26.22 1.00
C SER A 113 1.72 -25.55 1.04
N VAL A 114 2.72 -26.12 0.36
CA VAL A 114 4.09 -25.63 0.34
C VAL A 114 4.50 -25.12 -1.03
N PHE A 115 5.18 -24.00 -1.06
CA PHE A 115 5.82 -23.46 -2.25
C PHE A 115 7.32 -23.78 -2.22
N ILE A 116 7.80 -24.46 -3.27
CA ILE A 116 9.23 -24.65 -3.53
C ILE A 116 9.52 -24.08 -4.91
N HIS A 117 10.40 -23.10 -4.95
CA HIS A 117 10.78 -22.49 -6.23
C HIS A 117 11.53 -23.51 -7.12
N PRO A 118 11.24 -23.60 -8.44
CA PRO A 118 11.89 -24.59 -9.34
C PRO A 118 13.41 -24.50 -9.41
N LYS A 119 14.00 -23.35 -9.07
CA LYS A 119 15.44 -23.13 -9.02
C LYS A 119 16.07 -23.33 -7.63
N ALA A 120 15.29 -23.69 -6.63
CA ALA A 120 15.80 -23.94 -5.27
C ALA A 120 16.75 -25.15 -5.28
N LYS A 121 17.81 -25.11 -4.45
CA LYS A 121 18.85 -26.15 -4.39
C LYS A 121 19.32 -26.48 -2.99
N ASP A 122 19.31 -25.50 -2.09
CA ASP A 122 19.83 -25.64 -0.72
C ASP A 122 18.80 -26.34 0.18
N LYS A 123 18.99 -27.63 0.38
CA LYS A 123 18.12 -28.49 1.20
C LYS A 123 18.01 -28.02 2.65
N ASN A 124 19.08 -27.44 3.21
CA ASN A 124 19.06 -26.93 4.59
C ASN A 124 18.20 -25.70 4.72
N LYS A 125 18.34 -24.73 3.80
CA LYS A 125 17.48 -23.56 3.78
C LYS A 125 16.02 -23.93 3.53
N ILE A 126 15.75 -24.85 2.60
CA ILE A 126 14.40 -25.36 2.36
C ILE A 126 13.83 -25.95 3.65
N TYR A 127 14.60 -26.74 4.38
CA TYR A 127 14.16 -27.29 5.66
C TYR A 127 13.85 -26.19 6.67
N TYR A 128 14.80 -25.32 6.99
CA TYR A 128 14.63 -24.31 8.03
C TYR A 128 13.53 -23.27 7.69
N TYR A 129 13.43 -22.86 6.44
CA TYR A 129 12.41 -21.89 6.04
C TYR A 129 11.00 -22.50 6.06
N ASN A 130 10.83 -23.74 5.58
CA ASN A 130 9.54 -24.43 5.66
C ASN A 130 9.15 -24.79 7.11
N TYR A 131 10.12 -25.13 7.96
CA TYR A 131 9.88 -25.33 9.40
C TYR A 131 9.34 -24.05 10.04
N GLY A 132 10.04 -22.94 9.86
CA GLY A 132 9.62 -21.64 10.41
C GLY A 132 8.27 -21.17 9.86
N ALA A 133 8.09 -21.27 8.54
CA ALA A 133 6.83 -20.88 7.88
C ALA A 133 5.64 -21.71 8.37
N THR A 134 5.81 -23.05 8.48
CA THR A 134 4.74 -23.92 8.98
C THR A 134 4.39 -23.60 10.44
N LYS A 135 5.38 -23.41 11.28
CA LYS A 135 5.18 -23.09 12.70
C LYS A 135 4.48 -21.76 12.90
N LEU A 136 4.90 -20.74 12.15
CA LEU A 136 4.26 -19.41 12.17
C LEU A 136 2.83 -19.46 11.64
N ALA A 137 2.59 -20.16 10.53
CA ALA A 137 1.25 -20.33 9.97
C ALA A 137 0.31 -21.06 10.94
N LEU A 138 0.80 -22.13 11.64
CA LEU A 138 0.05 -22.80 12.70
C LEU A 138 -0.33 -21.84 13.84
N LYS A 139 0.64 -21.06 14.32
CA LYS A 139 0.39 -20.07 15.37
C LYS A 139 -0.66 -19.04 14.93
N ARG A 140 -0.55 -18.52 13.72
CA ARG A 140 -1.53 -17.57 13.14
C ARG A 140 -2.91 -18.21 13.03
N ALA A 141 -3.02 -19.41 12.52
CA ALA A 141 -4.28 -20.14 12.44
C ALA A 141 -4.93 -20.30 13.82
N MET A 142 -4.16 -20.76 14.79
CA MET A 142 -4.68 -21.05 16.14
C MET A 142 -5.05 -19.79 16.94
N THR A 143 -4.42 -18.65 16.62
CA THR A 143 -4.72 -17.35 17.25
C THR A 143 -5.74 -16.52 16.48
N GLY A 144 -6.17 -16.95 15.28
CA GLY A 144 -7.07 -16.20 14.42
C GLY A 144 -6.44 -14.92 13.80
N PHE A 145 -5.12 -14.91 13.67
CA PHE A 145 -4.38 -13.79 13.07
C PHE A 145 -4.39 -13.90 11.52
N PRO A 146 -4.52 -12.78 10.78
CA PRO A 146 -4.84 -11.44 11.29
C PRO A 146 -6.34 -11.28 11.59
N ASP A 147 -6.68 -10.43 12.53
CA ASP A 147 -8.06 -9.97 12.70
C ASP A 147 -8.46 -8.97 11.60
N VAL A 148 -9.75 -8.68 11.50
CA VAL A 148 -10.28 -7.78 10.47
C VAL A 148 -9.72 -6.37 10.60
N ASP A 149 -9.55 -5.87 11.82
CA ASP A 149 -9.04 -4.52 12.08
C ASP A 149 -7.58 -4.39 11.64
N LYS A 150 -6.76 -5.41 11.90
CA LYS A 150 -5.38 -5.48 11.40
C LYS A 150 -5.34 -5.45 9.86
N VAL A 151 -6.18 -6.24 9.18
CA VAL A 151 -6.26 -6.24 7.72
C VAL A 151 -6.67 -4.87 7.18
N LEU A 152 -7.70 -4.26 7.78
CA LEU A 152 -8.17 -2.94 7.37
C LEU A 152 -7.13 -1.84 7.64
N TRP A 153 -6.36 -1.97 8.72
CA TRP A 153 -5.25 -1.07 9.02
C TRP A 153 -4.11 -1.20 8.01
N GLU A 154 -3.74 -2.43 7.64
CA GLU A 154 -2.57 -2.71 6.80
C GLU A 154 -2.83 -2.60 5.29
N LYS A 155 -4.07 -2.72 4.83
CA LYS A 155 -4.40 -2.79 3.40
C LYS A 155 -3.81 -1.67 2.52
N ASP A 156 -3.64 -0.48 3.09
CA ASP A 156 -3.08 0.69 2.41
C ASP A 156 -1.58 0.93 2.79
N ARG A 157 -1.03 0.13 3.72
CA ARG A 157 0.33 0.27 4.29
C ARG A 157 1.25 -0.88 3.96
N ALA A 158 0.67 -2.03 3.62
CA ALA A 158 1.43 -3.26 3.43
C ALA A 158 2.43 -3.16 2.28
N PHE A 159 3.65 -3.61 2.56
CA PHE A 159 4.69 -3.78 1.53
C PHE A 159 4.53 -5.14 0.87
N HIS A 160 4.46 -5.17 -0.47
CA HIS A 160 4.42 -6.42 -1.22
C HIS A 160 5.78 -6.72 -1.84
N PRO A 161 6.38 -7.89 -1.61
CA PRO A 161 7.75 -8.20 -2.03
C PRO A 161 8.03 -8.08 -3.54
N LEU A 162 7.01 -8.32 -4.37
CA LEU A 162 7.13 -8.28 -5.83
C LEU A 162 6.64 -6.96 -6.44
N VAL A 163 5.73 -6.27 -5.77
CA VAL A 163 5.08 -5.06 -6.30
C VAL A 163 5.66 -3.80 -5.66
N GLY A 164 6.36 -3.95 -4.55
CA GLY A 164 6.82 -2.83 -3.75
C GLY A 164 5.68 -2.20 -2.95
N ARG A 165 5.92 -1.00 -2.46
CA ARG A 165 4.94 -0.21 -1.73
C ARG A 165 4.32 0.82 -2.67
N LYS A 166 3.01 0.77 -2.82
CA LYS A 166 2.24 1.78 -3.58
C LYS A 166 1.56 2.72 -2.61
N LEU A 167 1.84 4.01 -2.74
CA LEU A 167 1.09 5.04 -2.04
C LEU A 167 -0.25 5.24 -2.74
N THR A 168 -1.26 4.49 -2.33
CA THR A 168 -2.61 4.57 -2.89
C THR A 168 -3.52 5.49 -2.09
N LYS A 169 -3.17 5.75 -0.82
CA LYS A 169 -3.91 6.62 0.09
C LYS A 169 -3.00 7.49 0.93
N LEU A 170 -3.49 8.69 1.24
CA LEU A 170 -2.81 9.67 2.09
C LEU A 170 -3.22 9.45 3.56
N TRP A 171 -2.65 8.43 4.18
CA TRP A 171 -3.03 7.96 5.52
C TRP A 171 -2.12 8.45 6.65
N ASP A 172 -0.91 8.93 6.34
CA ASP A 172 0.11 9.36 7.33
C ASP A 172 0.67 10.75 6.98
N PRO A 173 -0.11 11.84 7.08
CA PRO A 173 0.42 13.17 6.89
C PRO A 173 1.52 13.49 7.93
N PRO A 174 2.44 14.44 7.65
CA PRO A 174 2.40 15.37 6.53
C PRO A 174 3.05 14.84 5.24
N TYR A 175 2.66 15.45 4.09
CA TYR A 175 3.21 15.14 2.76
C TYR A 175 3.81 16.40 2.12
N LEU A 176 4.91 16.20 1.39
CA LEU A 176 5.51 17.19 0.52
C LEU A 176 5.01 16.95 -0.91
N GLN A 177 4.15 17.83 -1.42
CA GLN A 177 3.70 17.79 -2.80
C GLN A 177 4.59 18.70 -3.64
N ILE A 178 5.27 18.11 -4.63
CA ILE A 178 6.18 18.84 -5.52
C ILE A 178 5.43 19.18 -6.80
N ALA A 179 5.13 20.49 -6.98
CA ALA A 179 4.40 20.99 -8.12
C ALA A 179 5.34 21.26 -9.30
N PHE A 180 5.14 20.56 -10.43
CA PHE A 180 5.87 20.77 -11.67
C PHE A 180 5.15 21.78 -12.56
N ASP A 181 5.29 23.06 -12.22
CA ASP A 181 4.83 24.20 -13.05
C ASP A 181 5.86 24.54 -14.14
N LEU A 182 6.40 23.52 -14.77
CA LEU A 182 7.38 23.61 -15.85
C LEU A 182 6.75 23.30 -17.20
N THR A 183 7.21 23.97 -18.25
CA THR A 183 6.70 23.76 -19.62
C THR A 183 7.56 22.79 -20.43
N SER A 184 8.67 22.29 -19.89
CA SER A 184 9.54 21.32 -20.52
C SER A 184 9.48 19.97 -19.80
N LEU A 185 9.01 18.93 -20.50
CA LEU A 185 8.96 17.58 -19.93
C LEU A 185 10.37 17.06 -19.57
N ASN A 186 11.39 17.40 -20.38
CA ASN A 186 12.77 17.00 -20.09
C ASN A 186 13.29 17.64 -18.79
N GLU A 187 12.93 18.89 -18.51
CA GLU A 187 13.29 19.52 -17.24
C GLU A 187 12.59 18.83 -16.07
N VAL A 188 11.29 18.51 -16.21
CA VAL A 188 10.54 17.73 -15.19
C VAL A 188 11.22 16.39 -14.91
N ILE A 189 11.55 15.64 -15.95
CA ILE A 189 12.25 14.35 -15.85
C ILE A 189 13.59 14.48 -15.12
N ASN A 190 14.36 15.50 -15.48
CA ASN A 190 15.66 15.77 -14.86
C ASN A 190 15.54 16.11 -13.36
N VAL A 191 14.52 16.88 -12.99
CA VAL A 191 14.23 17.19 -11.58
C VAL A 191 13.77 15.92 -10.85
N MET A 192 12.84 15.16 -11.41
CA MET A 192 12.30 13.95 -10.80
C MET A 192 13.37 12.91 -10.48
N LYS A 193 14.36 12.74 -11.34
CA LYS A 193 15.48 11.80 -11.13
C LYS A 193 16.33 12.15 -9.92
N GLN A 194 16.34 13.40 -9.47
CA GLN A 194 17.11 13.88 -8.32
C GLN A 194 16.27 13.83 -7.02
N ILE A 195 14.96 13.60 -7.09
CA ILE A 195 14.10 13.52 -5.90
C ILE A 195 14.31 12.16 -5.24
N PRO A 196 14.65 12.13 -3.92
CA PRO A 196 14.83 10.89 -3.18
C PRO A 196 13.52 10.11 -3.05
N GLU A 197 13.61 8.79 -2.84
CA GLU A 197 12.45 7.96 -2.54
C GLU A 197 11.91 8.30 -1.14
N SER A 198 10.61 8.52 -1.05
CA SER A 198 9.92 8.72 0.23
C SER A 198 8.41 8.53 0.05
N ASP A 199 7.78 7.90 1.04
CA ASP A 199 6.32 7.75 1.11
C ASP A 199 5.59 9.07 1.41
N HIS A 200 6.33 10.10 1.80
CA HIS A 200 5.80 11.42 2.12
C HIS A 200 5.94 12.41 0.96
N ILE A 201 6.27 11.93 -0.26
CA ILE A 201 6.37 12.76 -1.47
C ILE A 201 5.21 12.48 -2.41
N ILE A 202 4.53 13.55 -2.81
CA ILE A 202 3.48 13.58 -3.84
C ILE A 202 4.05 14.34 -5.04
N TYR A 203 3.76 13.86 -6.26
CA TYR A 203 4.18 14.49 -7.49
C TYR A 203 2.97 15.14 -8.18
N GLU A 204 3.05 16.42 -8.48
CA GLU A 204 1.96 17.15 -9.13
C GLU A 204 2.33 17.53 -10.55
N VAL A 205 1.49 17.10 -11.48
CA VAL A 205 1.47 17.67 -12.84
C VAL A 205 0.76 19.00 -12.77
N GLY A 206 1.54 20.07 -12.62
CA GLY A 206 1.02 21.42 -12.49
C GLY A 206 0.26 21.87 -13.75
N THR A 207 -0.63 22.85 -13.59
CA THR A 207 -1.49 23.34 -14.69
C THR A 207 -0.73 23.68 -15.97
N PRO A 208 0.45 24.35 -15.96
CA PRO A 208 1.20 24.63 -17.19
C PRO A 208 1.67 23.37 -17.92
N LEU A 209 2.11 22.35 -17.18
CA LEU A 209 2.54 21.07 -17.73
C LEU A 209 1.36 20.30 -18.33
N ALA A 210 0.24 20.23 -17.59
CA ALA A 210 -0.99 19.59 -18.03
C ALA A 210 -1.56 20.23 -19.31
N LYS A 211 -1.57 21.56 -19.37
CA LYS A 211 -2.03 22.31 -20.57
C LYS A 211 -1.15 22.06 -21.79
N ARG A 212 0.14 21.83 -21.59
CA ARG A 212 1.08 21.62 -22.69
C ARG A 212 1.07 20.18 -23.23
N TYR A 213 0.95 19.18 -22.36
CA TYR A 213 1.14 17.78 -22.73
C TYR A 213 -0.11 16.90 -22.50
N GLY A 214 -1.17 17.44 -21.91
CA GLY A 214 -2.37 16.68 -21.56
C GLY A 214 -2.18 15.81 -20.32
N ALA A 215 -3.25 15.12 -19.90
CA ALA A 215 -3.27 14.26 -18.74
C ALA A 215 -2.31 13.05 -18.86
N GLU A 216 -2.14 12.55 -20.09
CA GLU A 216 -1.32 11.35 -20.37
C GLU A 216 0.18 11.55 -20.10
N VAL A 217 0.63 12.79 -19.82
CA VAL A 217 2.02 13.02 -19.38
C VAL A 217 2.36 12.21 -18.13
N ILE A 218 1.38 11.92 -17.27
CA ILE A 218 1.56 11.07 -16.08
C ILE A 218 2.14 9.70 -16.43
N LEU A 219 1.72 9.09 -17.54
CA LEU A 219 2.22 7.78 -17.97
C LEU A 219 3.74 7.80 -18.19
N LYS A 220 4.27 8.89 -18.74
CA LYS A 220 5.73 9.07 -18.90
C LYS A 220 6.45 9.32 -17.58
N LEU A 221 5.81 10.03 -16.65
CA LEU A 221 6.39 10.28 -15.33
C LEU A 221 6.42 8.98 -14.49
N ARG A 222 5.43 8.10 -14.68
CA ARG A 222 5.42 6.77 -14.04
C ARG A 222 6.54 5.84 -14.51
N GLU A 223 7.12 6.04 -15.66
CA GLU A 223 8.33 5.30 -16.08
C GLU A 223 9.53 5.58 -15.15
N ILE A 224 9.52 6.74 -14.45
CA ILE A 224 10.59 7.17 -13.55
C ILE A 224 10.25 6.86 -12.09
N LYS A 225 9.01 7.13 -11.67
CA LYS A 225 8.50 6.89 -10.32
C LYS A 225 7.18 6.11 -10.42
N PRO A 226 7.23 4.78 -10.64
CA PRO A 226 6.05 3.97 -10.97
C PRO A 226 5.01 3.92 -9.85
N ASP A 227 5.44 3.90 -8.60
CA ASP A 227 4.58 3.74 -7.43
C ASP A 227 4.22 5.05 -6.71
N ALA A 228 4.64 6.19 -7.27
CA ALA A 228 4.39 7.51 -6.68
C ALA A 228 2.92 7.92 -6.76
N PHE A 229 2.50 8.77 -5.82
CA PHE A 229 1.19 9.41 -5.84
C PHE A 229 1.24 10.63 -6.77
N TYR A 230 0.42 10.61 -7.82
CA TYR A 230 0.35 11.70 -8.81
C TYR A 230 -0.95 12.50 -8.68
N VAL A 231 -0.81 13.82 -8.59
CA VAL A 231 -1.90 14.79 -8.65
C VAL A 231 -1.92 15.42 -10.05
N LEU A 232 -3.07 15.45 -10.71
CA LEU A 232 -3.27 16.14 -11.96
C LEU A 232 -3.99 17.48 -11.70
N ASP A 233 -3.27 18.57 -11.85
CA ASP A 233 -3.83 19.91 -11.64
C ASP A 233 -4.42 20.48 -12.93
N LEU A 234 -5.71 20.20 -13.17
CA LEU A 234 -6.47 20.75 -14.27
C LEU A 234 -7.15 22.09 -13.91
N LYS A 235 -7.29 22.39 -12.61
CA LYS A 235 -8.11 23.50 -12.11
C LYS A 235 -9.48 23.52 -12.81
N THR A 236 -10.13 22.35 -12.83
CA THR A 236 -11.39 22.12 -13.53
C THR A 236 -12.42 23.18 -13.20
N LEU A 237 -12.90 23.90 -14.22
CA LEU A 237 -13.93 24.94 -14.10
C LEU A 237 -15.27 24.51 -14.68
N ASP A 238 -15.28 23.55 -15.59
CA ASP A 238 -16.47 22.99 -16.23
C ASP A 238 -16.27 21.50 -16.48
N VAL A 239 -17.33 20.77 -16.85
CA VAL A 239 -17.33 19.33 -17.17
C VAL A 239 -16.62 18.44 -16.13
N GLY A 240 -16.82 18.74 -14.84
CA GLY A 240 -16.11 18.11 -13.71
C GLY A 240 -16.07 16.58 -13.76
N LYS A 241 -17.19 15.94 -14.14
CA LYS A 241 -17.24 14.48 -14.32
C LYS A 241 -16.28 13.99 -15.41
N LEU A 242 -16.22 14.70 -16.56
CA LEU A 242 -15.37 14.29 -17.68
C LEU A 242 -13.90 14.41 -17.33
N GLU A 243 -13.49 15.56 -16.76
CA GLU A 243 -12.08 15.77 -16.41
C GLU A 243 -11.62 14.86 -15.27
N ALA A 244 -12.49 14.55 -14.29
CA ALA A 244 -12.17 13.56 -13.26
C ALA A 244 -11.97 12.15 -13.86
N ARG A 245 -12.77 11.78 -14.88
CA ARG A 245 -12.58 10.53 -15.63
C ARG A 245 -11.26 10.54 -16.39
N MET A 246 -10.93 11.62 -17.09
CA MET A 246 -9.66 11.77 -17.80
C MET A 246 -8.45 11.61 -16.87
N ALA A 247 -8.52 12.19 -15.67
CA ALA A 247 -7.47 12.03 -14.67
C ALA A 247 -7.29 10.59 -14.24
N ALA A 248 -8.40 9.88 -13.98
CA ALA A 248 -8.37 8.45 -13.61
C ALA A 248 -7.83 7.58 -14.74
N ASP A 249 -8.27 7.81 -15.99
CA ASP A 249 -7.83 7.06 -17.17
C ASP A 249 -6.33 7.29 -17.44
N ALA A 250 -5.81 8.48 -17.14
CA ALA A 250 -4.38 8.80 -17.18
C ALA A 250 -3.59 8.26 -15.95
N THR A 251 -4.24 7.47 -15.10
CA THR A 251 -3.63 6.90 -13.89
C THR A 251 -3.21 7.91 -12.81
N ALA A 252 -3.81 9.10 -12.77
CA ALA A 252 -3.64 10.03 -11.66
C ALA A 252 -4.23 9.41 -10.36
N ASN A 253 -3.66 9.76 -9.23
CA ASN A 253 -4.20 9.40 -7.92
C ASN A 253 -5.13 10.49 -7.36
N ALA A 254 -5.04 11.71 -7.91
CA ALA A 254 -5.90 12.84 -7.55
C ALA A 254 -6.12 13.78 -8.72
N ILE A 255 -7.28 14.47 -8.71
CA ILE A 255 -7.58 15.60 -9.62
C ILE A 255 -7.81 16.87 -8.83
N VAL A 256 -7.33 18.00 -9.35
CA VAL A 256 -7.59 19.34 -8.79
C VAL A 256 -8.75 20.02 -9.55
N ILE A 257 -9.78 20.39 -8.79
CA ILE A 257 -10.97 21.07 -9.24
C ILE A 257 -10.93 22.50 -8.67
N SER A 258 -11.20 23.51 -9.48
CA SER A 258 -11.22 24.90 -9.00
C SER A 258 -12.39 25.14 -8.05
N GLY A 259 -12.12 25.74 -6.90
CA GLY A 259 -13.14 26.24 -5.97
C GLY A 259 -14.03 27.34 -6.56
N LEU A 260 -13.60 27.99 -7.63
CA LEU A 260 -14.40 29.00 -8.37
C LEU A 260 -15.42 28.36 -9.32
N ALA A 261 -15.30 27.06 -9.64
CA ALA A 261 -16.24 26.38 -10.53
C ALA A 261 -17.67 26.37 -9.96
N PRO A 262 -18.71 26.28 -10.79
CA PRO A 262 -20.08 26.09 -10.29
C PRO A 262 -20.15 24.90 -9.29
N ILE A 263 -20.94 25.03 -8.22
CA ILE A 263 -21.07 23.95 -7.20
C ILE A 263 -21.39 22.61 -7.85
N LYS A 264 -22.28 22.58 -8.84
CA LYS A 264 -22.63 21.36 -9.57
C LYS A 264 -21.42 20.72 -10.27
N THR A 265 -20.55 21.51 -10.88
CA THR A 265 -19.31 21.03 -11.52
C THR A 265 -18.36 20.42 -10.50
N ILE A 266 -18.18 21.08 -9.34
CA ILE A 266 -17.35 20.56 -8.24
C ILE A 266 -17.89 19.20 -7.76
N VAL A 267 -19.20 19.13 -7.50
CA VAL A 267 -19.86 17.92 -7.01
C VAL A 267 -19.79 16.78 -8.00
N GLU A 268 -20.00 17.02 -9.28
CA GLU A 268 -19.86 15.99 -10.32
C GLU A 268 -18.42 15.48 -10.46
N GLY A 269 -17.44 16.35 -10.29
CA GLY A 269 -16.03 15.96 -10.23
C GLY A 269 -15.70 15.12 -9.00
N ILE A 270 -16.19 15.51 -7.82
CA ILE A 270 -16.04 14.73 -6.57
C ILE A 270 -16.65 13.32 -6.72
N LYS A 271 -17.87 13.22 -7.20
CA LYS A 271 -18.57 11.95 -7.41
C LYS A 271 -17.83 11.02 -8.38
N GLU A 272 -17.32 11.56 -9.46
CA GLU A 272 -16.59 10.74 -10.44
C GLU A 272 -15.22 10.32 -9.91
N ALA A 273 -14.53 11.19 -9.16
CA ALA A 273 -13.29 10.84 -8.47
C ALA A 273 -13.52 9.70 -7.45
N GLU A 274 -14.58 9.79 -6.64
CA GLU A 274 -14.98 8.75 -5.69
C GLU A 274 -15.29 7.42 -6.42
N LYS A 275 -16.06 7.48 -7.51
CA LYS A 275 -16.41 6.29 -8.30
C LYS A 275 -15.20 5.62 -8.95
N THR A 276 -14.20 6.38 -9.36
CA THR A 276 -12.97 5.86 -9.99
C THR A 276 -11.87 5.53 -8.99
N GLY A 277 -12.08 5.85 -7.71
CA GLY A 277 -11.14 5.55 -6.63
C GLY A 277 -9.94 6.49 -6.55
N ILE A 278 -9.99 7.67 -7.20
CA ILE A 278 -8.98 8.71 -7.07
C ILE A 278 -9.44 9.80 -6.06
N TYR A 279 -8.51 10.60 -5.59
CA TYR A 279 -8.80 11.72 -4.70
C TYR A 279 -9.35 12.91 -5.48
N SER A 280 -10.30 13.63 -4.89
CA SER A 280 -10.71 14.95 -5.31
C SER A 280 -10.05 16.02 -4.44
N VAL A 281 -9.42 17.00 -5.07
CA VAL A 281 -8.85 18.20 -4.43
C VAL A 281 -9.68 19.40 -4.90
N VAL A 282 -10.13 20.23 -3.98
CA VAL A 282 -10.76 21.52 -4.33
C VAL A 282 -9.81 22.64 -3.97
N ASP A 283 -9.31 23.32 -5.00
CA ASP A 283 -8.36 24.44 -4.89
C ASP A 283 -9.10 25.76 -4.69
N MET A 284 -8.85 26.41 -3.55
CA MET A 284 -9.46 27.68 -3.14
C MET A 284 -8.76 28.92 -3.73
N LEU A 285 -7.92 28.75 -4.75
CA LEU A 285 -7.29 29.87 -5.45
C LEU A 285 -8.35 30.88 -5.94
N GLY A 286 -8.24 32.12 -5.50
CA GLY A 286 -9.17 33.19 -5.88
C GLY A 286 -10.55 33.13 -5.18
N VAL A 287 -10.77 32.22 -4.25
CA VAL A 287 -11.99 32.17 -3.44
C VAL A 287 -11.82 33.09 -2.23
N ASP A 288 -12.66 34.11 -2.12
CA ASP A 288 -12.59 35.12 -1.06
C ASP A 288 -12.87 34.54 0.34
N ASP A 289 -13.84 33.63 0.45
CA ASP A 289 -14.25 32.96 1.69
C ASP A 289 -14.28 31.43 1.50
N PRO A 290 -13.16 30.75 1.79
CA PRO A 290 -13.06 29.30 1.66
C PRO A 290 -14.06 28.54 2.57
N ILE A 291 -14.33 29.06 3.75
CA ILE A 291 -15.24 28.41 4.70
C ILE A 291 -16.67 28.40 4.16
N ARG A 292 -17.16 29.56 3.75
CA ARG A 292 -18.49 29.68 3.15
C ARG A 292 -18.62 28.86 1.86
N ARG A 293 -17.55 28.78 1.09
CA ARG A 293 -17.50 27.97 -0.13
C ARG A 293 -17.65 26.49 0.18
N LEU A 294 -16.92 25.99 1.17
CA LEU A 294 -16.99 24.60 1.63
C LEU A 294 -18.35 24.25 2.25
N GLU A 295 -18.99 25.19 2.95
CA GLU A 295 -20.35 24.98 3.44
C GLU A 295 -21.34 24.69 2.31
N LYS A 296 -21.30 25.48 1.25
CA LYS A 296 -22.15 25.26 0.07
C LYS A 296 -21.90 23.91 -0.60
N ILE A 297 -20.64 23.43 -0.60
CA ILE A 297 -20.30 22.10 -1.10
C ILE A 297 -20.89 21.05 -0.16
N ARG A 298 -20.69 21.17 1.14
CA ARG A 298 -21.19 20.25 2.18
C ARG A 298 -22.72 20.10 2.18
N GLU A 299 -23.47 21.19 1.92
CA GLU A 299 -24.93 21.18 1.80
C GLU A 299 -25.44 20.25 0.70
N THR A 300 -24.59 19.90 -0.28
CA THR A 300 -24.91 18.92 -1.34
C THR A 300 -24.77 17.46 -0.89
N GLY A 301 -24.26 17.21 0.32
CA GLY A 301 -23.96 15.88 0.83
C GLY A 301 -22.63 15.31 0.34
N HIS A 302 -21.80 16.07 -0.35
CA HIS A 302 -20.50 15.64 -0.87
C HIS A 302 -19.39 16.56 -0.38
N MET A 303 -18.21 15.97 -0.10
CA MET A 303 -17.02 16.72 0.28
C MET A 303 -15.81 16.20 -0.49
N PRO A 304 -14.84 17.06 -0.85
CA PRO A 304 -13.59 16.59 -1.42
C PRO A 304 -12.74 15.85 -0.39
N ASN A 305 -11.81 15.03 -0.83
CA ASN A 305 -10.82 14.40 0.04
C ASN A 305 -9.81 15.41 0.59
N VAL A 306 -9.45 16.39 -0.24
CA VAL A 306 -8.46 17.42 0.09
C VAL A 306 -9.01 18.80 -0.26
N VAL A 307 -8.77 19.78 0.60
CA VAL A 307 -8.97 21.20 0.33
C VAL A 307 -7.61 21.87 0.22
N GLU A 308 -7.37 22.53 -0.89
CA GLU A 308 -6.14 23.29 -1.11
C GLU A 308 -6.36 24.77 -0.83
N LEU A 309 -5.67 25.30 0.17
CA LEU A 309 -5.61 26.72 0.49
C LEU A 309 -4.44 27.33 -0.29
N HIS A 310 -4.76 28.07 -1.34
CA HIS A 310 -3.80 28.47 -2.34
C HIS A 310 -3.72 30.00 -2.49
N ARG A 311 -2.49 30.53 -2.45
CA ARG A 311 -2.19 31.89 -2.81
C ARG A 311 -1.47 31.93 -4.16
N ALA A 312 -2.04 32.65 -5.12
CA ALA A 312 -1.40 32.83 -6.42
C ALA A 312 -0.01 33.45 -6.30
N ILE A 313 0.88 33.00 -7.17
CA ILE A 313 2.27 33.46 -7.19
C ILE A 313 2.38 34.94 -7.57
N ASP A 314 1.48 35.42 -8.46
CA ASP A 314 1.45 36.79 -8.97
C ASP A 314 1.07 37.81 -7.89
N VAL A 315 0.48 37.37 -6.78
CA VAL A 315 0.12 38.21 -5.64
C VAL A 315 0.99 37.92 -4.40
N GLU A 316 2.05 37.12 -4.56
CA GLU A 316 3.00 36.86 -3.47
C GLU A 316 3.66 38.17 -3.05
N GLY A 317 3.58 38.50 -1.75
CA GLY A 317 4.05 39.77 -1.20
C GLY A 317 2.99 40.87 -1.05
N PHE A 318 1.82 40.73 -1.72
CA PHE A 318 0.69 41.67 -1.61
C PHE A 318 -0.46 41.10 -0.78
N VAL A 319 -0.65 39.79 -0.82
CA VAL A 319 -1.72 39.08 -0.10
C VAL A 319 -1.08 38.14 0.93
N PRO A 320 -1.58 38.12 2.18
CA PRO A 320 -1.09 37.17 3.17
C PRO A 320 -1.38 35.74 2.75
N PRO A 321 -0.55 34.78 3.17
CA PRO A 321 -0.79 33.39 2.85
C PRO A 321 -2.05 32.84 3.57
N PRO A 322 -2.83 31.97 2.93
CA PRO A 322 -4.15 31.54 3.43
C PRO A 322 -4.09 30.40 4.45
N TRP A 323 -2.92 29.96 4.89
CA TRP A 323 -2.82 28.79 5.77
C TRP A 323 -3.40 28.99 7.19
N HIS A 324 -3.71 30.23 7.59
CA HIS A 324 -4.42 30.47 8.85
C HIS A 324 -5.82 29.81 8.91
N PHE A 325 -6.45 29.55 7.74
CA PHE A 325 -7.70 28.79 7.68
C PHE A 325 -7.53 27.28 7.86
N ALA A 326 -6.31 26.75 7.79
CA ALA A 326 -6.07 25.30 7.69
C ALA A 326 -6.68 24.53 8.86
N LYS A 327 -6.46 25.01 10.08
CA LYS A 327 -7.00 24.36 11.29
C LYS A 327 -8.54 24.35 11.29
N GLU A 328 -9.18 25.47 10.98
CA GLU A 328 -10.64 25.59 10.94
C GLU A 328 -11.23 24.66 9.86
N VAL A 329 -10.65 24.65 8.65
CA VAL A 329 -11.08 23.77 7.56
C VAL A 329 -10.98 22.31 7.97
N LYS A 330 -9.87 21.90 8.54
CA LYS A 330 -9.64 20.52 8.98
C LYS A 330 -10.62 20.08 10.07
N GLU A 331 -10.80 20.87 11.11
CA GLU A 331 -11.66 20.55 12.23
C GLU A 331 -13.15 20.53 11.84
N ARG A 332 -13.58 21.50 11.00
CA ARG A 332 -14.98 21.69 10.63
C ARG A 332 -15.46 20.73 9.54
N PHE A 333 -14.61 20.41 8.58
CA PHE A 333 -15.01 19.64 7.40
C PHE A 333 -14.43 18.22 7.37
N LYS A 334 -13.48 17.87 8.26
CA LYS A 334 -12.86 16.53 8.36
C LYS A 334 -12.20 16.07 7.06
N VAL A 335 -11.54 16.98 6.38
CA VAL A 335 -10.79 16.77 5.12
C VAL A 335 -9.30 16.93 5.36
N LEU A 336 -8.47 16.44 4.45
CA LEU A 336 -7.06 16.81 4.42
C LEU A 336 -6.91 18.24 3.91
N VAL A 337 -5.95 18.97 4.46
CA VAL A 337 -5.68 20.34 4.08
C VAL A 337 -4.32 20.45 3.41
N ALA A 338 -4.33 20.83 2.13
CA ALA A 338 -3.14 21.21 1.39
C ALA A 338 -2.95 22.73 1.42
N VAL A 339 -1.71 23.16 1.43
CA VAL A 339 -1.37 24.60 1.42
C VAL A 339 -0.37 24.87 0.31
N ALA A 340 -0.65 25.91 -0.51
CA ALA A 340 0.19 26.33 -1.62
C ALA A 340 0.47 27.84 -1.60
N GLY A 341 1.61 28.23 -2.16
CA GLY A 341 1.97 29.63 -2.40
C GLY A 341 2.97 30.21 -1.39
N GLY A 342 4.24 30.25 -1.79
CA GLY A 342 5.32 30.87 -1.03
C GLY A 342 5.88 30.04 0.12
N ILE A 343 5.72 28.72 0.09
CA ILE A 343 6.28 27.81 1.09
C ILE A 343 7.79 27.68 0.85
N ARG A 344 8.54 27.89 1.91
CA ARG A 344 10.01 27.78 1.97
C ARG A 344 10.41 26.99 3.21
N PRO A 345 11.58 26.38 3.25
CA PRO A 345 12.00 25.60 4.42
C PRO A 345 11.86 26.35 5.75
N GLU A 346 12.07 27.65 5.74
CA GLU A 346 12.09 28.50 6.93
C GLU A 346 10.68 28.69 7.54
N ASN A 347 9.60 28.67 6.72
CA ASN A 347 8.23 28.83 7.20
C ASN A 347 7.46 27.51 7.37
N VAL A 348 8.08 26.35 7.06
CA VAL A 348 7.46 25.03 7.23
C VAL A 348 6.92 24.82 8.66
N PRO A 349 7.66 25.13 9.74
CA PRO A 349 7.14 24.96 11.10
C PRO A 349 5.87 25.77 11.38
N GLU A 350 5.76 26.98 10.83
CA GLU A 350 4.56 27.82 10.95
C GLU A 350 3.37 27.20 10.22
N VAL A 351 3.57 26.75 8.97
CA VAL A 351 2.52 26.13 8.14
C VAL A 351 2.04 24.83 8.76
N MET A 352 2.96 24.02 9.31
CA MET A 352 2.61 22.78 10.04
C MET A 352 1.80 23.07 11.30
N LYS A 353 2.19 24.09 12.08
CA LYS A 353 1.45 24.52 13.26
C LYS A 353 0.04 25.04 12.93
N ALA A 354 -0.13 25.64 11.76
CA ALA A 354 -1.43 26.06 11.26
C ALA A 354 -2.37 24.90 10.90
N GLY A 355 -1.88 23.64 10.83
CA GLY A 355 -2.68 22.44 10.64
C GLY A 355 -2.64 21.84 9.23
N ALA A 356 -1.69 22.23 8.38
CA ALA A 356 -1.52 21.68 7.05
C ALA A 356 -1.15 20.19 7.10
N ASP A 357 -1.75 19.39 6.21
CA ASP A 357 -1.45 17.97 5.98
C ASP A 357 -0.54 17.77 4.78
N ILE A 358 -0.62 18.68 3.80
CA ILE A 358 0.13 18.63 2.54
C ILE A 358 0.73 20.02 2.27
N LEU A 359 2.03 20.07 2.06
CA LEU A 359 2.75 21.28 1.68
C LEU A 359 3.07 21.23 0.19
N ILE A 360 2.47 22.12 -0.60
CA ILE A 360 2.68 22.20 -2.05
C ILE A 360 3.81 23.17 -2.35
N VAL A 361 4.89 22.65 -2.91
CA VAL A 361 6.13 23.40 -3.17
C VAL A 361 6.52 23.26 -4.64
N GLY A 362 6.58 24.38 -5.34
CA GLY A 362 7.03 24.42 -6.73
C GLY A 362 8.50 24.87 -6.84
N ARG A 363 8.72 26.15 -7.18
CA ARG A 363 10.04 26.72 -7.54
C ARG A 363 11.16 26.54 -6.50
N ALA A 364 10.82 26.51 -5.21
CA ALA A 364 11.82 26.28 -4.16
C ALA A 364 12.53 24.92 -4.27
N ILE A 365 11.91 23.95 -4.96
CA ILE A 365 12.48 22.65 -5.27
C ILE A 365 12.87 22.58 -6.75
N THR A 366 11.93 22.84 -7.66
CA THR A 366 12.13 22.59 -9.10
C THR A 366 13.19 23.47 -9.74
N ARG A 367 13.57 24.58 -9.11
CA ARG A 367 14.66 25.48 -9.54
C ARG A 367 15.86 25.49 -8.60
N ALA A 368 15.91 24.57 -7.64
CA ALA A 368 17.05 24.44 -6.75
C ALA A 368 18.29 23.94 -7.53
N ARG A 369 19.49 24.43 -7.16
CA ARG A 369 20.75 23.91 -7.71
C ARG A 369 21.01 22.47 -7.26
N ASP A 370 20.62 22.17 -6.03
CA ASP A 370 20.65 20.84 -5.40
C ASP A 370 19.20 20.47 -5.06
N VAL A 371 18.55 19.74 -5.96
CA VAL A 371 17.13 19.33 -5.81
C VAL A 371 17.00 18.36 -4.65
N GLU A 372 17.90 17.36 -4.55
CA GLU A 372 17.85 16.35 -3.48
C GLU A 372 18.01 17.02 -2.11
N GLY A 373 19.00 17.88 -1.95
CA GLY A 373 19.23 18.61 -0.70
C GLY A 373 18.04 19.51 -0.31
N ALA A 374 17.40 20.16 -1.30
CA ALA A 374 16.21 20.95 -1.06
C ALA A 374 15.05 20.09 -0.56
N VAL A 375 14.76 18.95 -1.21
CA VAL A 375 13.70 18.02 -0.79
C VAL A 375 13.96 17.47 0.61
N ARG A 376 15.18 17.01 0.89
CA ARG A 376 15.55 16.50 2.22
C ARG A 376 15.42 17.56 3.31
N LYS A 377 15.69 18.84 2.99
CA LYS A 377 15.52 19.95 3.92
C LYS A 377 14.04 20.15 4.28
N PHE A 378 13.13 20.12 3.29
CA PHE A 378 11.69 20.18 3.54
C PHE A 378 11.21 19.01 4.39
N LEU A 379 11.52 17.78 4.02
CA LEU A 379 11.11 16.58 4.75
C LEU A 379 11.57 16.62 6.21
N ARG A 380 12.80 17.05 6.48
CA ARG A 380 13.33 17.18 7.84
C ARG A 380 12.54 18.16 8.71
N TYR A 381 12.07 19.27 8.15
CA TYR A 381 11.26 20.24 8.89
C TYR A 381 9.81 19.77 9.08
N MET A 382 9.29 18.95 8.18
CA MET A 382 7.93 18.42 8.27
C MET A 382 7.82 17.29 9.28
N LYS A 383 8.74 16.34 9.25
CA LYS A 383 8.73 15.15 10.10
C LYS A 383 10.19 14.67 10.32
N PRO A 384 10.81 15.03 11.45
CA PRO A 384 12.23 14.76 11.68
C PRO A 384 12.61 13.26 11.62
N ASP A 385 11.68 12.38 11.97
CA ASP A 385 11.90 10.93 12.08
C ASP A 385 11.42 10.14 10.85
N THR A 386 11.08 10.83 9.75
CA THR A 386 10.71 10.14 8.53
C THR A 386 11.93 9.52 7.86
N ASP A 387 11.84 8.24 7.66
CA ASP A 387 12.54 7.50 6.63
C ASP A 387 14.00 7.15 6.86
N GLN A 388 14.35 6.59 7.99
CA GLN A 388 15.54 5.80 7.83
C GLN A 388 15.31 4.30 7.90
N PHE A 389 14.30 3.79 8.53
CA PHE A 389 14.07 2.35 8.60
C PHE A 389 12.66 2.04 9.15
N ARG A 390 11.62 2.05 8.32
CA ARG A 390 10.47 1.22 8.64
C ARG A 390 10.79 -0.23 8.27
N ILE A 391 11.54 -0.89 9.11
CA ILE A 391 11.50 -2.33 9.14
C ILE A 391 10.14 -2.67 9.74
N MET A 392 9.23 -3.22 8.93
CA MET A 392 8.04 -3.86 9.48
C MET A 392 8.50 -5.10 10.25
N THR A 393 8.70 -4.94 11.55
CA THR A 393 8.97 -6.03 12.49
C THR A 393 7.65 -6.54 13.05
N ASP A 394 6.79 -7.05 12.20
CA ASP A 394 5.66 -7.87 12.62
C ASP A 394 6.05 -9.34 12.42
N PHE A 395 6.87 -9.84 13.33
CA PHE A 395 7.13 -11.27 13.50
C PHE A 395 6.30 -11.82 14.65
#